data_8970919c8cfd75778195c8d94c1e3237
#
_entry.id   8970919c8cfd75778195c8d94c1e3237
#
_cell.length_a   1.000
_cell.length_b   1.000
_cell.length_c   1.000
_cell.angle_alpha   90.00
_cell.angle_beta   90.00
_cell.angle_gamma   90.00
#
_symmetry.space_group_name_H-M   'P 1'
#
loop_
_entity.id
_entity.type
_entity.pdbx_description
1 polymer ?
#
loop_
_entity_poly.entity_id
_entity_poly.type
_entity_poly.pdbx_seq_one_letter_code
_entity_poly.pdbx_strand_id
1 'polypeptide(L)'
;MTALTLYTSEAITLLNSLIGIPSISREEEKVADFLQNYIEECGIMTGRSGNNIWCIAPGFDDKKPTILLNSHIDTVKPVNGWRKHPFTPKMEDGKIYGLGSNDAGASVVSLFQAYRHLSTTAQAYNLIFLASCEEEVSGKNGIESVLPLLPSITLGIVGEPTEMHPAVAEKGLMVLDVTAHGKAGHAARNEGENAIYKALNDIQWFHDFRFEKESPLLGPVKMTVTQVNAGTQHNVVPDICTFVVDIRSNECYSNEEIFDEIGKNIQSEAKARSFRLNSSRIDLEHPLIKRAIAMG
;
A
#
# COMPACT_ATOMS: atom_id res chain seq x y z
N MET A 1 5.02 34.71 15.85
CA MET A 1 4.52 33.48 15.18
C MET A 1 4.93 32.32 16.09
N THR A 2 4.02 31.43 16.44
CA THR A 2 4.38 30.24 17.24
C THR A 2 5.18 29.25 16.38
N ALA A 3 5.99 28.39 16.99
CA ALA A 3 6.71 27.34 16.25
C ALA A 3 5.76 26.49 15.38
N LEU A 4 4.58 26.14 15.92
CA LEU A 4 3.55 25.40 15.21
C LEU A 4 3.07 26.14 13.94
N THR A 5 2.83 27.46 14.03
CA THR A 5 2.40 28.26 12.87
C THR A 5 3.49 28.27 11.78
N LEU A 6 4.77 28.29 12.15
CA LEU A 6 5.87 28.24 11.19
C LEU A 6 5.92 26.88 10.48
N TYR A 7 5.92 25.78 11.22
CA TYR A 7 5.91 24.42 10.64
C TYR A 7 4.71 24.18 9.72
N THR A 8 3.54 24.67 10.08
CA THR A 8 2.34 24.57 9.23
C THR A 8 2.52 25.34 7.91
N SER A 9 3.05 26.56 7.96
CA SER A 9 3.30 27.36 6.75
C SER A 9 4.33 26.71 5.83
N GLU A 10 5.40 26.17 6.40
CA GLU A 10 6.43 25.45 5.65
C GLU A 10 5.89 24.15 5.05
N ALA A 11 5.04 23.40 5.78
CA ALA A 11 4.36 22.20 5.27
C ALA A 11 3.50 22.51 4.04
N ILE A 12 2.70 23.60 4.11
CA ILE A 12 1.86 24.03 2.98
C ILE A 12 2.73 24.42 1.77
N THR A 13 3.82 25.12 2.00
CA THR A 13 4.76 25.54 0.93
C THR A 13 5.41 24.33 0.28
N LEU A 14 5.90 23.38 1.09
CA LEU A 14 6.51 22.15 0.61
C LEU A 14 5.49 21.29 -0.17
N LEU A 15 4.25 21.14 0.34
CA LEU A 15 3.19 20.41 -0.34
C LEU A 15 2.89 20.98 -1.72
N ASN A 16 2.77 22.30 -1.84
CA ASN A 16 2.55 22.95 -3.13
C ASN A 16 3.71 22.67 -4.11
N SER A 17 4.95 22.63 -3.62
CA SER A 17 6.10 22.29 -4.46
C SER A 17 6.07 20.83 -4.91
N LEU A 18 5.75 19.90 -4.01
CA LEU A 18 5.62 18.47 -4.35
C LEU A 18 4.54 18.22 -5.39
N ILE A 19 3.35 18.80 -5.24
CA ILE A 19 2.24 18.71 -6.22
C ILE A 19 2.70 19.21 -7.60
N GLY A 20 3.53 20.28 -7.63
CA GLY A 20 4.05 20.86 -8.87
C GLY A 20 5.00 19.96 -9.67
N ILE A 21 5.50 18.88 -9.06
CA ILE A 21 6.44 17.94 -9.66
C ILE A 21 5.74 16.61 -9.90
N PRO A 22 5.43 16.23 -11.15
CA PRO A 22 4.84 14.92 -11.43
C PRO A 22 5.70 13.79 -10.85
N SER A 23 5.05 12.88 -10.11
CA SER A 23 5.69 11.78 -9.39
C SER A 23 4.92 10.46 -9.53
N ILE A 24 4.53 10.13 -10.76
CA ILE A 24 3.85 8.86 -11.02
C ILE A 24 4.76 7.71 -10.58
N SER A 25 4.17 6.68 -9.97
CA SER A 25 4.92 5.49 -9.50
C SER A 25 5.92 4.98 -10.53
N ARG A 26 7.17 4.83 -10.11
CA ARG A 26 8.39 4.50 -10.90
C ARG A 26 8.96 5.66 -11.72
N GLU A 27 8.41 6.86 -11.62
CA GLU A 27 8.89 8.08 -12.28
C GLU A 27 9.15 9.21 -11.26
N GLU A 28 9.47 8.84 -9.99
CA GLU A 28 9.58 9.77 -8.85
C GLU A 28 10.92 10.49 -8.73
N GLU A 29 11.89 10.24 -9.62
CA GLU A 29 13.27 10.76 -9.50
C GLU A 29 13.31 12.27 -9.21
N LYS A 30 12.52 13.06 -9.96
CA LYS A 30 12.53 14.52 -9.82
C LYS A 30 11.98 15.01 -8.48
N VAL A 31 10.92 14.38 -7.97
CA VAL A 31 10.35 14.75 -6.66
C VAL A 31 11.27 14.28 -5.54
N ALA A 32 11.93 13.13 -5.71
CA ALA A 32 12.92 12.61 -4.78
C ALA A 32 14.14 13.56 -4.70
N ASP A 33 14.68 14.00 -5.84
CA ASP A 33 15.79 14.97 -5.89
C ASP A 33 15.39 16.28 -5.22
N PHE A 34 14.20 16.80 -5.52
CA PHE A 34 13.68 18.02 -4.91
C PHE A 34 13.56 17.88 -3.39
N LEU A 35 12.93 16.81 -2.91
CA LEU A 35 12.71 16.56 -1.49
C LEU A 35 14.03 16.36 -0.74
N GLN A 36 14.97 15.62 -1.31
CA GLN A 36 16.31 15.44 -0.72
C GLN A 36 17.00 16.79 -0.54
N ASN A 37 17.06 17.60 -1.60
CA ASN A 37 17.69 18.93 -1.53
C ASN A 37 17.00 19.82 -0.49
N TYR A 38 15.68 19.83 -0.43
CA TYR A 38 14.91 20.59 0.56
C TYR A 38 15.25 20.17 1.99
N ILE A 39 15.37 18.87 2.26
CA ILE A 39 15.73 18.33 3.57
C ILE A 39 17.16 18.75 3.94
N GLU A 40 18.09 18.66 2.99
CA GLU A 40 19.50 19.05 3.19
C GLU A 40 19.67 20.57 3.41
N GLU A 41 18.88 21.41 2.73
CA GLU A 41 18.80 22.85 2.97
C GLU A 41 18.28 23.18 4.39
N CYS A 42 17.49 22.29 4.99
CA CYS A 42 17.12 22.40 6.41
C CYS A 42 18.25 21.98 7.37
N GLY A 43 19.45 21.65 6.88
CA GLY A 43 20.60 21.23 7.67
C GLY A 43 20.52 19.77 8.16
N ILE A 44 19.70 18.94 7.54
CA ILE A 44 19.47 17.55 7.94
C ILE A 44 20.17 16.62 6.94
N MET A 45 20.98 15.68 7.44
CA MET A 45 21.63 14.68 6.60
C MET A 45 20.62 13.64 6.11
N THR A 46 20.71 13.30 4.84
CA THR A 46 19.84 12.29 4.21
C THR A 46 20.60 11.05 3.84
N GLY A 47 19.92 9.89 3.86
CA GLY A 47 20.28 8.70 3.12
C GLY A 47 19.34 8.54 1.93
N ARG A 48 19.78 7.88 0.87
CA ARG A 48 18.98 7.63 -0.33
C ARG A 48 19.23 6.24 -0.90
N SER A 49 18.17 5.60 -1.38
CA SER A 49 18.23 4.37 -2.17
C SER A 49 17.15 4.42 -3.25
N GLY A 50 17.57 4.52 -4.52
CA GLY A 50 16.66 4.82 -5.62
C GLY A 50 15.94 6.15 -5.38
N ASN A 51 14.60 6.11 -5.34
CA ASN A 51 13.76 7.28 -5.06
C ASN A 51 13.28 7.37 -3.60
N ASN A 52 13.76 6.48 -2.73
CA ASN A 52 13.48 6.54 -1.30
C ASN A 52 14.49 7.44 -0.59
N ILE A 53 14.02 8.31 0.30
CA ILE A 53 14.84 9.26 1.05
C ILE A 53 14.53 9.11 2.52
N TRP A 54 15.57 9.03 3.36
CA TRP A 54 15.37 8.98 4.80
C TRP A 54 16.33 9.88 5.55
N CYS A 55 15.97 10.21 6.77
CA CYS A 55 16.84 10.88 7.74
C CYS A 55 16.70 10.25 9.12
N ILE A 56 17.81 10.21 9.84
CA ILE A 56 17.89 9.70 11.21
C ILE A 56 18.17 10.90 12.13
N ALA A 57 17.38 11.05 13.19
CA ALA A 57 17.56 12.13 14.14
C ALA A 57 18.92 12.02 14.86
N PRO A 58 19.57 13.15 15.19
CA PRO A 58 20.83 13.14 15.92
C PRO A 58 20.73 12.40 17.27
N GLY A 59 21.84 11.79 17.69
CA GLY A 59 21.90 11.09 18.99
C GLY A 59 21.25 9.72 18.98
N PHE A 60 21.30 9.03 17.84
CA PHE A 60 20.89 7.62 17.74
C PHE A 60 21.58 6.74 18.79
N ASP A 61 20.82 5.88 19.44
CA ASP A 61 21.30 4.96 20.49
C ASP A 61 20.62 3.60 20.30
N ASP A 62 21.41 2.55 20.05
CA ASP A 62 20.93 1.18 19.82
C ASP A 62 20.11 0.60 20.99
N LYS A 63 20.20 1.21 22.19
CA LYS A 63 19.44 0.79 23.36
C LYS A 63 18.03 1.36 23.43
N LYS A 64 17.73 2.34 22.59
CA LYS A 64 16.40 2.98 22.53
C LYS A 64 15.52 2.33 21.48
N PRO A 65 14.20 2.27 21.69
CA PRO A 65 13.26 1.90 20.64
C PRO A 65 13.33 2.89 19.48
N THR A 66 13.15 2.39 18.25
CA THR A 66 13.19 3.22 17.04
C THR A 66 11.79 3.38 16.46
N ILE A 67 11.37 4.62 16.28
CA ILE A 67 10.11 4.99 15.62
C ILE A 67 10.42 5.43 14.20
N LEU A 68 9.75 4.81 13.23
CA LEU A 68 9.74 5.21 11.82
C LEU A 68 8.50 6.04 11.52
N LEU A 69 8.69 7.22 10.97
CA LEU A 69 7.64 8.03 10.33
C LEU A 69 7.77 7.83 8.82
N ASN A 70 6.81 7.19 8.21
CA ASN A 70 6.83 6.89 6.77
C ASN A 70 5.60 7.43 6.06
N SER A 71 5.78 7.92 4.84
CA SER A 71 4.72 8.14 3.86
C SER A 71 5.32 8.11 2.45
N HIS A 72 4.50 7.94 1.40
CA HIS A 72 4.97 7.81 0.04
C HIS A 72 4.94 9.12 -0.75
N ILE A 73 5.83 9.24 -1.74
CA ILE A 73 5.97 10.41 -2.61
C ILE A 73 5.41 10.18 -4.01
N ASP A 74 5.10 8.95 -4.35
CA ASP A 74 4.51 8.62 -5.65
C ASP A 74 3.01 8.87 -5.67
N THR A 75 2.47 8.94 -6.87
CA THR A 75 1.05 9.12 -7.15
C THR A 75 0.59 8.19 -8.26
N VAL A 76 -0.70 7.91 -8.30
CA VAL A 76 -1.35 7.32 -9.48
C VAL A 76 -1.27 8.23 -10.70
N LYS A 77 -1.58 7.70 -11.90
CA LYS A 77 -1.74 8.52 -13.10
C LYS A 77 -3.02 9.37 -13.00
N PRO A 78 -2.97 10.64 -13.45
CA PRO A 78 -4.17 11.46 -13.49
C PRO A 78 -5.21 10.85 -14.45
N VAL A 79 -6.49 10.86 -14.05
CA VAL A 79 -7.60 10.39 -14.88
C VAL A 79 -8.24 11.54 -15.68
N ASN A 80 -8.97 11.23 -16.76
CA ASN A 80 -9.57 12.24 -17.65
C ASN A 80 -10.64 13.13 -17.00
N GLY A 81 -11.08 12.84 -15.78
CA GLY A 81 -12.14 13.58 -15.07
C GLY A 81 -11.66 14.78 -14.24
N TRP A 82 -10.38 15.11 -14.24
CA TRP A 82 -9.85 16.23 -13.47
C TRP A 82 -10.41 17.56 -13.96
N ARG A 83 -11.01 18.34 -13.04
CA ARG A 83 -11.54 19.69 -13.34
C ARG A 83 -10.49 20.79 -13.17
N LYS A 84 -9.43 20.53 -12.43
CA LYS A 84 -8.26 21.40 -12.19
C LYS A 84 -7.04 20.70 -12.76
N HIS A 85 -5.99 21.43 -13.12
CA HIS A 85 -4.76 20.78 -13.58
C HIS A 85 -4.12 19.98 -12.44
N PRO A 86 -3.86 18.69 -12.59
CA PRO A 86 -3.42 17.81 -11.50
C PRO A 86 -2.10 18.25 -10.86
N PHE A 87 -1.18 18.80 -11.64
CA PHE A 87 0.15 19.23 -11.22
C PHE A 87 0.29 20.76 -11.04
N THR A 88 -0.82 21.46 -10.89
CA THR A 88 -0.81 22.88 -10.56
C THR A 88 -1.55 23.09 -9.25
N PRO A 89 -0.82 23.23 -8.12
CA PRO A 89 -1.44 23.34 -6.81
C PRO A 89 -2.34 24.58 -6.78
N LYS A 90 -3.55 24.43 -6.28
CA LYS A 90 -4.49 25.53 -6.13
C LYS A 90 -5.07 25.54 -4.71
N MET A 91 -4.88 26.64 -4.01
CA MET A 91 -5.56 26.86 -2.74
C MET A 91 -6.88 27.60 -2.98
N GLU A 92 -7.99 27.02 -2.51
CA GLU A 92 -9.34 27.54 -2.66
C GLU A 92 -10.19 27.05 -1.49
N ASP A 93 -10.92 27.95 -0.85
CA ASP A 93 -11.81 27.67 0.29
C ASP A 93 -11.13 26.87 1.42
N GLY A 94 -9.88 27.21 1.74
CA GLY A 94 -9.10 26.54 2.79
C GLY A 94 -8.62 25.13 2.42
N LYS A 95 -8.77 24.71 1.16
CA LYS A 95 -8.33 23.39 0.65
C LYS A 95 -7.22 23.56 -0.39
N ILE A 96 -6.30 22.61 -0.42
CA ILE A 96 -5.25 22.52 -1.43
C ILE A 96 -5.64 21.42 -2.42
N TYR A 97 -5.79 21.82 -3.69
CA TYR A 97 -6.14 20.93 -4.80
C TYR A 97 -4.88 20.60 -5.61
N GLY A 98 -4.72 19.33 -5.95
CA GLY A 98 -3.67 18.79 -6.80
C GLY A 98 -3.55 17.28 -6.62
N LEU A 99 -2.99 16.59 -7.60
CA LEU A 99 -2.76 15.14 -7.51
C LEU A 99 -1.71 14.88 -6.42
N GLY A 100 -1.97 13.90 -5.55
CA GLY A 100 -1.11 13.62 -4.40
C GLY A 100 -1.20 14.64 -3.26
N SER A 101 -2.15 15.62 -3.30
CA SER A 101 -2.29 16.60 -2.20
C SER A 101 -2.74 15.95 -0.89
N ASN A 102 -3.54 14.89 -0.95
CA ASN A 102 -4.03 14.14 0.21
C ASN A 102 -3.36 12.76 0.30
N ASP A 103 -3.23 12.08 -0.80
CA ASP A 103 -2.63 10.76 -0.97
C ASP A 103 -1.29 10.88 -1.74
N ALA A 104 -0.10 10.90 -1.07
CA ALA A 104 0.02 11.05 0.38
C ALA A 104 0.87 12.27 0.75
N GLY A 105 0.93 13.30 -0.14
CA GLY A 105 1.78 14.49 0.04
C GLY A 105 1.52 15.24 1.36
N ALA A 106 0.25 15.38 1.77
CA ALA A 106 -0.07 15.99 3.07
C ALA A 106 0.57 15.22 4.23
N SER A 107 0.57 13.91 4.16
CA SER A 107 1.21 13.04 5.16
C SER A 107 2.73 13.17 5.14
N VAL A 108 3.35 13.16 3.94
CA VAL A 108 4.80 13.38 3.79
C VAL A 108 5.24 14.66 4.48
N VAL A 109 4.59 15.79 4.15
CA VAL A 109 5.02 17.09 4.71
C VAL A 109 4.71 17.20 6.21
N SER A 110 3.59 16.63 6.67
CA SER A 110 3.22 16.65 8.09
C SER A 110 4.17 15.82 8.94
N LEU A 111 4.50 14.61 8.51
CA LEU A 111 5.44 13.74 9.20
C LEU A 111 6.86 14.30 9.16
N PHE A 112 7.28 14.93 8.06
CA PHE A 112 8.57 15.61 7.99
C PHE A 112 8.65 16.77 8.98
N GLN A 113 7.62 17.60 9.10
CA GLN A 113 7.63 18.70 10.08
C GLN A 113 7.58 18.18 11.52
N ALA A 114 6.84 17.09 11.77
CA ALA A 114 6.86 16.43 13.07
C ALA A 114 8.26 15.89 13.41
N TYR A 115 8.93 15.23 12.43
CA TYR A 115 10.33 14.80 12.56
C TYR A 115 11.25 15.97 12.91
N ARG A 116 11.19 17.08 12.17
CA ARG A 116 12.00 18.28 12.44
C ARG A 116 11.78 18.80 13.86
N HIS A 117 10.53 18.93 14.26
CA HIS A 117 10.20 19.42 15.61
C HIS A 117 10.73 18.50 16.71
N LEU A 118 10.48 17.21 16.58
CA LEU A 118 10.89 16.22 17.59
C LEU A 118 12.41 16.03 17.64
N SER A 119 13.13 16.26 16.55
CA SER A 119 14.59 16.17 16.48
C SER A 119 15.31 17.35 17.15
N THR A 120 14.60 18.42 17.54
CA THR A 120 15.21 19.58 18.24
C THR A 120 15.58 19.29 19.68
N THR A 121 15.04 18.23 20.27
CA THR A 121 15.26 17.82 21.67
C THR A 121 15.55 16.33 21.77
N ALA A 122 16.31 15.94 22.78
CA ALA A 122 16.58 14.54 23.05
C ALA A 122 15.29 13.80 23.40
N GLN A 123 15.06 12.67 22.72
CA GLN A 123 13.91 11.81 22.92
C GLN A 123 14.30 10.53 23.66
N ALA A 124 13.30 9.86 24.29
CA ALA A 124 13.45 8.53 24.87
C ALA A 124 13.50 7.41 23.80
N TYR A 125 13.40 7.77 22.52
CA TYR A 125 13.41 6.89 21.36
C TYR A 125 14.27 7.47 20.24
N ASN A 126 14.70 6.61 19.33
CA ASN A 126 15.26 7.04 18.05
C ASN A 126 14.13 7.40 17.08
N LEU A 127 14.38 8.36 16.22
CA LEU A 127 13.39 8.81 15.24
C LEU A 127 13.99 8.75 13.84
N ILE A 128 13.25 8.14 12.92
CA ILE A 128 13.57 8.08 11.50
C ILE A 128 12.38 8.65 10.73
N PHE A 129 12.64 9.50 9.74
CA PHE A 129 11.68 9.86 8.71
C PHE A 129 12.08 9.17 7.42
N LEU A 130 11.11 8.59 6.71
CA LEU A 130 11.28 7.97 5.40
C LEU A 130 10.18 8.44 4.45
N ALA A 131 10.59 9.04 3.36
CA ALA A 131 9.75 9.29 2.19
C ALA A 131 10.00 8.16 1.19
N SER A 132 9.04 7.25 1.03
CA SER A 132 9.15 6.06 0.17
C SER A 132 8.56 6.28 -1.22
N CYS A 133 8.97 5.49 -2.20
CA CYS A 133 8.44 5.47 -3.55
C CYS A 133 7.69 4.17 -3.86
N GLU A 134 7.05 4.08 -5.04
CA GLU A 134 6.39 2.89 -5.58
C GLU A 134 5.29 2.29 -4.67
N GLU A 135 4.67 3.07 -3.77
CA GLU A 135 3.62 2.56 -2.88
C GLU A 135 2.39 2.13 -3.69
N GLU A 136 1.88 3.01 -4.55
CA GLU A 136 0.64 2.86 -5.34
C GLU A 136 0.64 1.65 -6.30
N VAL A 137 1.80 1.08 -6.53
CA VAL A 137 2.00 -0.12 -7.37
C VAL A 137 2.58 -1.29 -6.58
N SER A 138 2.67 -1.18 -5.25
CA SER A 138 3.30 -2.16 -4.37
C SER A 138 4.67 -2.61 -4.91
N GLY A 139 5.48 -1.64 -5.32
CA GLY A 139 6.73 -1.86 -6.05
C GLY A 139 7.84 -2.40 -5.14
N LYS A 140 8.73 -3.19 -5.72
CA LYS A 140 9.86 -3.80 -4.99
C LYS A 140 10.97 -2.81 -4.62
N ASN A 141 11.04 -1.66 -5.31
CA ASN A 141 12.03 -0.63 -5.03
C ASN A 141 11.53 0.40 -3.99
N GLY A 142 10.31 0.25 -3.49
CA GLY A 142 9.73 1.08 -2.43
C GLY A 142 10.32 0.75 -1.05
N ILE A 143 9.50 0.89 0.00
CA ILE A 143 9.90 0.72 1.41
C ILE A 143 10.62 -0.60 1.68
N GLU A 144 10.21 -1.70 1.03
CA GLU A 144 10.81 -3.03 1.19
C GLU A 144 12.33 -3.03 0.92
N SER A 145 12.77 -2.24 -0.07
CA SER A 145 14.18 -2.13 -0.44
C SER A 145 15.02 -1.32 0.56
N VAL A 146 14.38 -0.48 1.36
CA VAL A 146 15.04 0.44 2.30
C VAL A 146 15.12 -0.12 3.70
N LEU A 147 14.13 -0.89 4.14
CA LEU A 147 14.10 -1.45 5.50
C LEU A 147 15.39 -2.16 5.92
N PRO A 148 16.07 -2.96 5.06
CA PRO A 148 17.35 -3.58 5.40
C PRO A 148 18.52 -2.61 5.58
N LEU A 149 18.39 -1.38 5.09
CA LEU A 149 19.41 -0.33 5.19
C LEU A 149 19.24 0.53 6.45
N LEU A 150 18.08 0.42 7.11
CA LEU A 150 17.75 1.18 8.32
C LEU A 150 18.09 0.38 9.59
N PRO A 151 18.29 1.06 10.72
CA PRO A 151 18.30 0.41 12.01
C PRO A 151 17.00 -0.34 12.28
N SER A 152 17.04 -1.34 13.20
CA SER A 152 15.85 -2.10 13.57
C SER A 152 14.72 -1.18 14.03
N ILE A 153 13.55 -1.30 13.39
CA ILE A 153 12.36 -0.51 13.66
C ILE A 153 11.53 -1.21 14.74
N THR A 154 11.18 -0.48 15.80
CA THR A 154 10.28 -0.96 16.86
C THR A 154 8.82 -0.67 16.54
N LEU A 155 8.56 0.49 15.92
CA LEU A 155 7.22 0.96 15.61
C LEU A 155 7.24 1.82 14.33
N GLY A 156 6.30 1.58 13.42
CA GLY A 156 6.04 2.41 12.25
C GLY A 156 4.77 3.25 12.42
N ILE A 157 4.85 4.52 12.06
CA ILE A 157 3.70 5.40 11.85
C ILE A 157 3.68 5.72 10.36
N VAL A 158 2.66 5.21 9.67
CA VAL A 158 2.48 5.40 8.24
C VAL A 158 1.44 6.47 8.00
N GLY A 159 1.81 7.48 7.24
CA GLY A 159 0.93 8.60 6.91
C GLY A 159 0.17 8.32 5.62
N GLU A 160 -1.15 8.11 5.79
CA GLU A 160 -2.12 7.82 4.74
C GLU A 160 -3.41 8.61 4.97
N PRO A 161 -4.30 8.78 3.95
CA PRO A 161 -5.57 9.48 4.11
C PRO A 161 -6.60 8.63 4.88
N THR A 162 -6.56 8.68 6.20
CA THR A 162 -7.45 7.93 7.11
C THR A 162 -8.49 8.81 7.81
N GLU A 163 -8.81 10.00 7.25
CA GLU A 163 -9.70 10.97 7.88
C GLU A 163 -9.26 11.36 9.31
N MET A 164 -7.94 11.35 9.58
CA MET A 164 -7.32 11.59 10.89
C MET A 164 -7.63 10.54 11.97
N HIS A 165 -8.22 9.40 11.60
CA HIS A 165 -8.41 8.28 12.51
C HIS A 165 -7.21 7.31 12.46
N PRO A 166 -6.69 6.84 13.61
CA PRO A 166 -5.63 5.85 13.60
C PRO A 166 -6.14 4.50 13.05
N ALA A 167 -5.64 4.10 11.88
CA ALA A 167 -5.84 2.75 11.37
C ALA A 167 -4.93 1.78 12.13
N VAL A 168 -5.51 0.77 12.77
CA VAL A 168 -4.81 -0.15 13.68
C VAL A 168 -4.69 -1.57 13.12
N ALA A 169 -5.36 -1.84 12.01
CA ALA A 169 -5.29 -3.11 11.29
C ALA A 169 -5.62 -2.88 9.83
N GLU A 170 -4.99 -3.65 8.96
CA GLU A 170 -5.21 -3.63 7.52
C GLU A 170 -5.31 -5.05 6.97
N LYS A 171 -6.24 -5.24 6.01
CA LYS A 171 -6.34 -6.51 5.29
C LYS A 171 -5.16 -6.70 4.36
N GLY A 172 -4.63 -7.92 4.33
CA GLY A 172 -3.68 -8.30 3.30
C GLY A 172 -4.35 -8.41 1.93
N LEU A 173 -3.52 -8.48 0.91
CA LEU A 173 -3.92 -8.63 -0.49
C LEU A 173 -3.13 -9.75 -1.16
N MET A 174 -3.83 -10.68 -1.76
CA MET A 174 -3.29 -11.65 -2.70
C MET A 174 -4.21 -11.74 -3.92
N VAL A 175 -3.64 -11.73 -5.11
CA VAL A 175 -4.39 -11.92 -6.36
C VAL A 175 -3.93 -13.22 -6.99
N LEU A 176 -4.90 -14.08 -7.37
CA LEU A 176 -4.64 -15.32 -8.07
C LEU A 176 -5.06 -15.21 -9.53
N ASP A 177 -4.18 -15.66 -10.42
CA ASP A 177 -4.51 -16.04 -11.78
C ASP A 177 -4.77 -17.54 -11.78
N VAL A 178 -5.98 -17.95 -12.19
CA VAL A 178 -6.42 -19.35 -12.15
C VAL A 178 -6.78 -19.82 -13.56
N THR A 179 -6.32 -21.03 -13.93
CA THR A 179 -6.53 -21.61 -15.25
C THR A 179 -7.10 -23.02 -15.14
N ALA A 180 -8.31 -23.20 -15.64
CA ALA A 180 -8.92 -24.50 -15.84
C ALA A 180 -8.57 -25.01 -17.24
N HIS A 181 -8.06 -26.24 -17.31
CA HIS A 181 -7.69 -26.90 -18.56
C HIS A 181 -8.74 -27.93 -18.96
N GLY A 182 -9.17 -27.87 -20.21
CA GLY A 182 -10.09 -28.81 -20.84
C GLY A 182 -9.46 -29.43 -22.10
N LYS A 183 -10.34 -29.78 -23.04
CA LYS A 183 -9.97 -30.30 -24.36
C LYS A 183 -10.94 -29.77 -25.40
N ALA A 184 -10.44 -29.14 -26.45
CA ALA A 184 -11.26 -28.62 -27.53
C ALA A 184 -12.01 -29.76 -28.26
N GLY A 185 -13.22 -29.44 -28.75
CA GLY A 185 -14.05 -30.34 -29.52
C GLY A 185 -15.20 -29.60 -30.17
N HIS A 186 -15.95 -30.27 -31.03
CA HIS A 186 -17.13 -29.68 -31.67
C HIS A 186 -18.33 -29.73 -30.69
N ALA A 187 -18.98 -28.59 -30.43
CA ALA A 187 -20.04 -28.47 -29.42
C ALA A 187 -21.27 -29.37 -29.69
N ALA A 188 -21.54 -29.74 -30.96
CA ALA A 188 -22.62 -30.64 -31.33
C ALA A 188 -22.25 -32.12 -31.21
N ARG A 189 -21.05 -32.48 -30.74
CA ARG A 189 -20.57 -33.85 -30.61
C ARG A 189 -20.17 -34.13 -29.17
N ASN A 190 -20.20 -35.41 -28.77
CA ASN A 190 -19.71 -35.81 -27.44
C ASN A 190 -18.16 -35.89 -27.44
N GLU A 191 -17.52 -34.83 -27.85
CA GLU A 191 -16.06 -34.69 -27.95
C GLU A 191 -15.58 -33.52 -27.07
N GLY A 192 -14.38 -33.66 -26.53
CA GLY A 192 -13.76 -32.61 -25.74
C GLY A 192 -14.14 -32.63 -24.26
N GLU A 193 -13.51 -31.73 -23.50
CA GLU A 193 -13.77 -31.47 -22.09
C GLU A 193 -13.90 -29.97 -21.89
N ASN A 194 -15.06 -29.53 -21.45
CA ASN A 194 -15.35 -28.10 -21.36
C ASN A 194 -14.62 -27.44 -20.16
N ALA A 195 -13.64 -26.58 -20.43
CA ALA A 195 -12.89 -25.85 -19.40
C ALA A 195 -13.80 -24.91 -18.58
N ILE A 196 -14.88 -24.37 -19.16
CA ILE A 196 -15.85 -23.55 -18.42
C ILE A 196 -16.51 -24.37 -17.33
N TYR A 197 -16.94 -25.60 -17.61
CA TYR A 197 -17.60 -26.42 -16.61
C TYR A 197 -16.66 -26.87 -15.49
N LYS A 198 -15.36 -27.06 -15.79
CA LYS A 198 -14.35 -27.31 -14.76
C LYS A 198 -14.15 -26.05 -13.89
N ALA A 199 -14.00 -24.87 -14.52
CA ALA A 199 -13.86 -23.61 -13.80
C ALA A 199 -15.07 -23.28 -12.91
N LEU A 200 -16.30 -23.61 -13.34
CA LEU A 200 -17.50 -23.35 -12.55
C LEU A 200 -17.47 -24.03 -11.17
N ASN A 201 -16.95 -25.26 -11.07
CA ASN A 201 -16.82 -25.94 -9.79
C ASN A 201 -15.90 -25.22 -8.83
N ASP A 202 -14.76 -24.75 -9.35
CA ASP A 202 -13.78 -24.03 -8.55
C ASP A 202 -14.28 -22.61 -8.19
N ILE A 203 -14.95 -21.92 -9.13
CA ILE A 203 -15.59 -20.62 -8.88
C ILE A 203 -16.67 -20.76 -7.80
N GLN A 204 -17.48 -21.83 -7.84
CA GLN A 204 -18.48 -22.10 -6.81
C GLN A 204 -17.81 -22.35 -5.45
N TRP A 205 -16.69 -23.08 -5.43
CA TRP A 205 -15.93 -23.28 -4.21
C TRP A 205 -15.44 -21.93 -3.64
N PHE A 206 -14.85 -21.04 -4.43
CA PHE A 206 -14.44 -19.71 -3.99
C PHE A 206 -15.61 -18.88 -3.42
N HIS A 207 -16.79 -19.03 -4.00
CA HIS A 207 -18.00 -18.36 -3.52
C HIS A 207 -18.47 -18.90 -2.17
N ASP A 208 -18.41 -20.20 -1.95
CA ASP A 208 -19.05 -20.87 -0.81
C ASP A 208 -18.11 -21.09 0.38
N PHE A 209 -16.81 -21.26 0.11
CA PHE A 209 -15.84 -21.58 1.15
C PHE A 209 -15.65 -20.41 2.12
N ARG A 210 -15.56 -20.75 3.41
CA ARG A 210 -15.27 -19.79 4.48
C ARG A 210 -14.14 -20.33 5.36
N PHE A 211 -13.15 -19.49 5.60
CA PHE A 211 -12.09 -19.76 6.57
C PHE A 211 -12.68 -19.74 7.99
N GLU A 212 -12.21 -20.65 8.84
CA GLU A 212 -12.75 -20.84 10.19
C GLU A 212 -12.46 -19.66 11.13
N LYS A 213 -11.23 -19.10 11.04
CA LYS A 213 -10.81 -18.00 11.92
C LYS A 213 -11.21 -16.65 11.32
N GLU A 214 -11.92 -15.86 12.11
CA GLU A 214 -12.30 -14.48 11.79
C GLU A 214 -11.59 -13.50 12.68
N SER A 215 -11.16 -12.38 12.11
CA SER A 215 -10.59 -11.28 12.86
C SER A 215 -11.69 -10.46 13.53
N PRO A 216 -11.55 -10.12 14.83
CA PRO A 216 -12.48 -9.21 15.49
C PRO A 216 -12.52 -7.80 14.89
N LEU A 217 -11.42 -7.37 14.22
CA LEU A 217 -11.30 -6.04 13.62
C LEU A 217 -11.56 -6.06 12.11
N LEU A 218 -11.01 -7.05 11.41
CA LEU A 218 -11.03 -7.11 9.95
C LEU A 218 -12.11 -8.05 9.39
N GLY A 219 -12.76 -8.85 10.26
CA GLY A 219 -13.73 -9.85 9.85
C GLY A 219 -13.08 -11.05 9.13
N PRO A 220 -13.87 -11.81 8.32
CA PRO A 220 -13.39 -13.00 7.64
C PRO A 220 -12.42 -12.68 6.50
N VAL A 221 -11.64 -13.70 6.11
CA VAL A 221 -10.94 -13.72 4.82
C VAL A 221 -11.99 -13.62 3.71
N LYS A 222 -11.78 -12.72 2.75
CA LYS A 222 -12.71 -12.53 1.63
C LYS A 222 -12.03 -12.96 0.33
N MET A 223 -12.68 -13.84 -0.42
CA MET A 223 -12.27 -14.25 -1.75
C MET A 223 -13.34 -13.85 -2.76
N THR A 224 -12.95 -13.18 -3.83
CA THR A 224 -13.90 -12.68 -4.84
C THR A 224 -13.35 -12.96 -6.23
N VAL A 225 -14.07 -13.75 -7.02
CA VAL A 225 -13.78 -13.89 -8.44
C VAL A 225 -14.19 -12.61 -9.16
N THR A 226 -13.22 -11.93 -9.79
CA THR A 226 -13.41 -10.60 -10.38
C THR A 226 -13.40 -10.60 -11.90
N GLN A 227 -12.81 -11.60 -12.52
CA GLN A 227 -12.72 -11.72 -13.98
C GLN A 227 -12.87 -13.19 -14.38
N VAL A 228 -13.55 -13.47 -15.49
CA VAL A 228 -13.63 -14.80 -16.13
C VAL A 228 -13.55 -14.63 -17.65
N ASN A 229 -12.67 -15.41 -18.29
CA ASN A 229 -12.50 -15.40 -19.75
C ASN A 229 -12.42 -16.83 -20.28
N ALA A 230 -13.24 -17.17 -21.29
CA ALA A 230 -13.22 -18.45 -21.96
C ALA A 230 -13.91 -18.42 -23.33
N GLY A 231 -13.52 -19.34 -24.21
CA GLY A 231 -14.16 -19.57 -25.51
C GLY A 231 -13.82 -18.51 -26.57
N THR A 232 -13.87 -18.93 -27.82
CA THR A 232 -13.57 -18.06 -28.98
C THR A 232 -14.66 -18.15 -30.05
N GLN A 233 -15.37 -19.29 -30.14
CA GLN A 233 -16.42 -19.55 -31.14
C GLN A 233 -17.61 -20.32 -30.49
N HIS A 234 -18.82 -20.03 -30.95
CA HIS A 234 -20.04 -20.61 -30.37
C HIS A 234 -20.18 -22.16 -30.55
N ASN A 235 -19.46 -22.72 -31.52
CA ASN A 235 -19.53 -24.14 -31.88
C ASN A 235 -18.29 -24.94 -31.45
N VAL A 236 -17.39 -24.36 -30.67
CA VAL A 236 -16.19 -25.02 -30.16
C VAL A 236 -16.27 -25.15 -28.64
N VAL A 237 -16.04 -26.32 -28.11
CA VAL A 237 -15.89 -26.59 -26.68
C VAL A 237 -14.57 -25.93 -26.24
N PRO A 238 -14.59 -24.99 -25.28
CA PRO A 238 -13.36 -24.33 -24.86
C PRO A 238 -12.43 -25.26 -24.08
N ASP A 239 -11.16 -25.22 -24.43
CA ASP A 239 -10.09 -25.99 -23.78
C ASP A 239 -9.37 -25.22 -22.67
N ILE A 240 -9.60 -23.91 -22.57
CA ILE A 240 -9.06 -23.06 -21.51
C ILE A 240 -10.18 -22.14 -20.99
N CYS A 241 -10.23 -22.01 -19.65
CA CYS A 241 -10.98 -20.98 -18.95
C CYS A 241 -10.07 -20.36 -17.90
N THR A 242 -9.85 -19.06 -17.97
CA THR A 242 -9.06 -18.31 -16.98
C THR A 242 -9.98 -17.43 -16.13
N PHE A 243 -9.65 -17.31 -14.86
CA PHE A 243 -10.33 -16.37 -13.97
C PHE A 243 -9.36 -15.77 -12.94
N VAL A 244 -9.71 -14.60 -12.41
CA VAL A 244 -8.91 -13.87 -11.42
C VAL A 244 -9.67 -13.84 -10.11
N VAL A 245 -8.96 -14.10 -9.00
CA VAL A 245 -9.51 -14.02 -7.65
C VAL A 245 -8.77 -12.96 -6.85
N ASP A 246 -9.50 -11.95 -6.36
CA ASP A 246 -9.02 -10.99 -5.36
C ASP A 246 -9.25 -11.61 -3.97
N ILE A 247 -8.19 -11.70 -3.16
CA ILE A 247 -8.21 -12.27 -1.82
C ILE A 247 -7.77 -11.21 -0.82
N ARG A 248 -8.61 -10.97 0.19
CA ARG A 248 -8.34 -10.08 1.30
C ARG A 248 -8.16 -10.89 2.57
N SER A 249 -6.91 -11.10 2.96
CA SER A 249 -6.55 -11.85 4.18
C SER A 249 -6.76 -11.02 5.45
N ASN A 250 -6.84 -11.69 6.58
CA ASN A 250 -6.82 -11.10 7.90
C ASN A 250 -5.59 -11.60 8.68
N GLU A 251 -5.35 -11.08 9.86
CA GLU A 251 -4.18 -11.43 10.68
C GLU A 251 -4.19 -12.87 11.24
N CYS A 252 -5.26 -13.63 11.02
CA CYS A 252 -5.35 -15.01 11.46
C CYS A 252 -4.68 -16.00 10.49
N TYR A 253 -4.35 -15.57 9.27
CA TYR A 253 -3.78 -16.37 8.21
C TYR A 253 -2.76 -15.58 7.40
N SER A 254 -1.63 -16.20 7.06
CA SER A 254 -0.74 -15.67 6.03
C SER A 254 -1.33 -15.89 4.63
N ASN A 255 -0.85 -15.15 3.64
CA ASN A 255 -1.25 -15.36 2.25
C ASN A 255 -0.85 -16.75 1.75
N GLU A 256 0.28 -17.27 2.21
CA GLU A 256 0.77 -18.61 1.91
C GLU A 256 -0.17 -19.69 2.47
N GLU A 257 -0.60 -19.58 3.74
CA GLU A 257 -1.56 -20.52 4.34
C GLU A 257 -2.89 -20.54 3.61
N ILE A 258 -3.39 -19.36 3.18
CA ILE A 258 -4.60 -19.23 2.37
C ILE A 258 -4.41 -19.91 1.01
N PHE A 259 -3.29 -19.68 0.35
CA PHE A 259 -2.98 -20.29 -0.95
C PHE A 259 -2.87 -21.81 -0.87
N ASP A 260 -2.22 -22.33 0.17
CA ASP A 260 -2.10 -23.77 0.41
C ASP A 260 -3.47 -24.42 0.64
N GLU A 261 -4.39 -23.74 1.35
CA GLU A 261 -5.74 -24.25 1.55
C GLU A 261 -6.56 -24.26 0.24
N ILE A 262 -6.43 -23.22 -0.58
CA ILE A 262 -7.03 -23.15 -1.91
C ILE A 262 -6.55 -24.33 -2.77
N GLY A 263 -5.24 -24.57 -2.80
CA GLY A 263 -4.64 -25.63 -3.61
C GLY A 263 -5.10 -27.05 -3.27
N LYS A 264 -5.59 -27.28 -2.05
CA LYS A 264 -6.18 -28.58 -1.64
C LYS A 264 -7.61 -28.80 -2.17
N ASN A 265 -8.29 -27.73 -2.53
CA ASN A 265 -9.74 -27.74 -2.77
C ASN A 265 -10.14 -27.48 -4.21
N ILE A 266 -9.30 -26.87 -5.04
CA ILE A 266 -9.58 -26.59 -6.45
C ILE A 266 -8.84 -27.58 -7.36
N GLN A 267 -9.37 -27.77 -8.57
CA GLN A 267 -8.75 -28.61 -9.60
C GLN A 267 -7.97 -27.81 -10.65
N SER A 268 -8.28 -26.51 -10.77
CA SER A 268 -7.60 -25.62 -11.69
C SER A 268 -6.20 -25.25 -11.20
N GLU A 269 -5.31 -24.94 -12.12
CA GLU A 269 -3.98 -24.41 -11.79
C GLU A 269 -4.10 -22.99 -11.29
N ALA A 270 -3.69 -22.73 -10.05
CA ALA A 270 -3.66 -21.39 -9.43
C ALA A 270 -2.23 -20.89 -9.31
N LYS A 271 -2.03 -19.60 -9.63
CA LYS A 271 -0.76 -18.90 -9.47
C LYS A 271 -0.99 -17.59 -8.73
N ALA A 272 -0.36 -17.44 -7.59
CA ALA A 272 -0.36 -16.17 -6.87
C ALA A 272 0.59 -15.15 -7.56
N ARG A 273 0.11 -13.92 -7.75
CA ARG A 273 0.94 -12.83 -8.28
C ARG A 273 1.99 -12.40 -7.25
N SER A 274 1.63 -12.40 -5.97
CA SER A 274 2.52 -12.07 -4.85
C SER A 274 1.93 -12.56 -3.54
N PHE A 275 2.79 -12.95 -2.58
CA PHE A 275 2.43 -13.24 -1.20
C PHE A 275 2.80 -12.13 -0.22
N ARG A 276 3.46 -11.06 -0.70
CA ARG A 276 4.14 -10.05 0.13
C ARG A 276 3.22 -9.22 1.02
N LEU A 277 2.00 -8.94 0.57
CA LEU A 277 1.07 -8.06 1.27
C LEU A 277 0.22 -8.86 2.26
N ASN A 278 0.84 -9.32 3.34
CA ASN A 278 0.12 -9.92 4.44
C ASN A 278 -0.65 -8.87 5.24
N SER A 279 -1.70 -9.31 5.96
CA SER A 279 -2.43 -8.46 6.88
C SER A 279 -1.51 -7.92 7.98
N SER A 280 -1.76 -6.70 8.41
CA SER A 280 -1.05 -6.04 9.51
C SER A 280 -2.00 -5.70 10.66
N ARG A 281 -1.47 -5.64 11.88
CA ARG A 281 -2.23 -5.27 13.07
C ARG A 281 -1.30 -4.74 14.16
N ILE A 282 -1.79 -3.74 14.92
CA ILE A 282 -1.23 -3.32 16.20
C ILE A 282 -2.27 -3.56 17.32
N ASP A 283 -1.80 -3.89 18.52
CA ASP A 283 -2.69 -4.08 19.67
C ASP A 283 -3.36 -2.75 20.06
N LEU A 284 -4.67 -2.76 20.25
CA LEU A 284 -5.44 -1.61 20.73
C LEU A 284 -4.99 -1.13 22.12
N GLU A 285 -4.45 -2.05 22.93
CA GLU A 285 -3.89 -1.73 24.25
C GLU A 285 -2.50 -1.08 24.18
N HIS A 286 -1.90 -0.98 22.97
CA HIS A 286 -0.60 -0.34 22.83
C HIS A 286 -0.66 1.13 23.30
N PRO A 287 0.30 1.61 24.10
CA PRO A 287 0.27 2.96 24.69
C PRO A 287 0.08 4.09 23.69
N LEU A 288 0.70 3.97 22.50
CA LEU A 288 0.56 4.95 21.42
C LEU A 288 -0.89 5.01 20.91
N ILE A 289 -1.52 3.83 20.71
CA ILE A 289 -2.91 3.76 20.20
C ILE A 289 -3.88 4.35 21.22
N LYS A 290 -3.76 3.96 22.51
CA LYS A 290 -4.55 4.59 23.58
C LYS A 290 -4.40 6.11 23.59
N ARG A 291 -3.19 6.61 23.40
CA ARG A 291 -2.93 8.04 23.37
C ARG A 291 -3.54 8.70 22.12
N ALA A 292 -3.42 8.09 20.95
CA ALA A 292 -4.01 8.59 19.72
C ALA A 292 -5.54 8.68 19.81
N ILE A 293 -6.20 7.62 20.32
CA ILE A 293 -7.66 7.61 20.53
C ILE A 293 -8.10 8.70 21.52
N ALA A 294 -7.30 8.95 22.56
CA ALA A 294 -7.63 9.99 23.55
C ALA A 294 -7.44 11.42 23.01
N MET A 295 -6.78 11.61 21.87
CA MET A 295 -6.50 12.91 21.26
C MET A 295 -7.45 13.24 20.10
N GLY A 296 -8.10 12.26 19.48
CA GLY A 296 -9.09 12.38 18.39
C GLY A 296 -10.50 12.30 18.92
#